data_1144508fdba92dd960d37f4d52a3b5bd
#
_entry.id   1144508fdba92dd960d37f4d52a3b5bd
#
_cell.length_a   1.000
_cell.length_b   1.000
_cell.length_c   1.000
_cell.angle_alpha   90.00
_cell.angle_beta   90.00
_cell.angle_gamma   90.00
#
_symmetry.space_group_name_H-M   'P 1'
#
loop_
_entity.id
_entity.type
_entity.pdbx_description
1 polymer ?
#
loop_
_entity_poly.entity_id
_entity_poly.type
_entity_poly.pdbx_seq_one_letter_code
_entity_poly.pdbx_strand_id
1 'polypeptide(L)'
;MILPVSCSIDLDFDNKQVWQIISEPGNLNKTHPFCKSNSVVKWDKDNHEDILEYLNGIVLHRNFYKWDEGKGYELNIGRKKGRKSKVIWKITGDEKSNLNITVYPHVFSDRNKLSYFLIHTFFINPGLKKYLNSVLKGYKWYLENRRSVPRNQFGRHKWFS
;
A
#
# COMPACT_ATOMS: atom_id res chain seq x y z
N MET A 1 -14.71 -9.10 -13.55
CA MET A 1 -14.94 -8.77 -12.11
C MET A 1 -13.62 -8.87 -11.39
N ILE A 2 -13.23 -7.85 -10.61
CA ILE A 2 -12.00 -7.87 -9.82
C ILE A 2 -12.38 -7.95 -8.35
N LEU A 3 -11.91 -8.99 -7.67
CA LEU A 3 -12.15 -9.19 -6.23
C LEU A 3 -11.11 -8.42 -5.41
N PRO A 4 -11.53 -7.61 -4.43
CA PRO A 4 -10.60 -6.87 -3.59
C PRO A 4 -9.94 -7.74 -2.52
N VAL A 5 -8.78 -7.28 -2.05
CA VAL A 5 -8.12 -7.77 -0.84
C VAL A 5 -7.93 -6.59 0.10
N SER A 6 -8.42 -6.70 1.32
CA SER A 6 -8.37 -5.63 2.31
C SER A 6 -7.75 -6.10 3.61
N CYS A 7 -6.95 -5.22 4.22
CA CYS A 7 -6.39 -5.38 5.56
C CYS A 7 -6.47 -4.06 6.31
N SER A 8 -6.56 -4.13 7.63
CA SER A 8 -6.53 -2.95 8.49
C SER A 8 -5.72 -3.19 9.76
N ILE A 9 -5.31 -2.10 10.39
CA ILE A 9 -4.60 -2.13 11.66
C ILE A 9 -5.11 -1.00 12.58
N ASP A 10 -5.28 -1.31 13.85
CA ASP A 10 -5.59 -0.30 14.87
C ASP A 10 -4.30 0.36 15.36
N LEU A 11 -4.35 1.68 15.49
CA LEU A 11 -3.25 2.54 15.86
C LEU A 11 -3.66 3.39 17.06
N ASP A 12 -2.82 3.42 18.09
CA ASP A 12 -2.98 4.29 19.26
C ASP A 12 -2.48 5.72 18.97
N PHE A 13 -2.89 6.26 17.81
CA PHE A 13 -2.55 7.57 17.28
C PHE A 13 -3.78 8.19 16.64
N ASP A 14 -3.92 9.51 16.72
CA ASP A 14 -5.04 10.22 16.12
C ASP A 14 -4.94 10.28 14.58
N ASN A 15 -6.05 10.63 13.94
CA ASN A 15 -6.13 10.69 12.49
C ASN A 15 -5.13 11.68 11.86
N LYS A 16 -4.80 12.79 12.54
CA LYS A 16 -3.84 13.77 12.02
C LYS A 16 -2.44 13.20 11.97
N GLN A 17 -2.03 12.49 13.02
CA GLN A 17 -0.72 11.87 13.09
C GLN A 17 -0.56 10.79 12.01
N VAL A 18 -1.59 9.97 11.80
CA VAL A 18 -1.58 8.93 10.76
C VAL A 18 -1.58 9.57 9.37
N TRP A 19 -2.44 10.57 9.14
CA TRP A 19 -2.50 11.29 7.87
C TRP A 19 -1.17 11.96 7.52
N GLN A 20 -0.55 12.65 8.47
CA GLN A 20 0.74 13.30 8.27
C GLN A 20 1.79 12.34 7.70
N ILE A 21 1.79 11.09 8.14
CA ILE A 21 2.77 10.10 7.69
C ILE A 21 2.38 9.50 6.34
N ILE A 22 1.13 9.07 6.14
CA ILE A 22 0.74 8.46 4.87
C ILE A 22 0.72 9.44 3.71
N SER A 23 0.56 10.73 3.98
CA SER A 23 0.54 11.81 2.97
C SER A 23 1.91 12.45 2.73
N GLU A 24 2.92 12.13 3.51
CA GLU A 24 4.28 12.67 3.33
C GLU A 24 4.91 12.14 2.03
N PRO A 25 5.50 13.02 1.17
CA PRO A 25 6.20 12.55 -0.02
C PRO A 25 7.39 11.65 0.34
N GLY A 26 7.51 10.52 -0.34
CA GLY A 26 8.58 9.55 -0.09
C GLY A 26 8.45 8.77 1.23
N ASN A 27 7.26 8.74 1.83
CA ASN A 27 7.03 8.09 3.14
C ASN A 27 7.38 6.59 3.15
N LEU A 28 7.29 5.92 2.02
CA LEU A 28 7.61 4.48 1.94
C LEU A 28 9.08 4.17 2.25
N ASN A 29 10.00 5.13 2.06
CA ASN A 29 11.39 4.98 2.48
C ASN A 29 11.54 4.75 3.99
N LYS A 30 10.60 5.25 4.78
CA LYS A 30 10.60 5.16 6.24
C LYS A 30 9.71 4.05 6.78
N THR A 31 8.61 3.76 6.10
CA THR A 31 7.50 2.97 6.64
C THR A 31 7.35 1.59 6.01
N HIS A 32 7.88 1.38 4.80
CA HIS A 32 7.57 0.19 4.02
C HIS A 32 8.68 -0.87 4.11
N PRO A 33 8.43 -2.06 4.71
CA PRO A 33 9.47 -3.06 4.98
C PRO A 33 10.10 -3.71 3.74
N PHE A 34 9.45 -3.58 2.57
CA PHE A 34 9.94 -4.13 1.30
C PHE A 34 10.41 -3.03 0.33
N CYS A 35 10.45 -1.77 0.76
CA CYS A 35 10.89 -0.66 -0.05
C CYS A 35 12.42 -0.60 -0.12
N LYS A 36 12.96 -0.64 -1.35
CA LYS A 36 14.35 -0.28 -1.62
C LYS A 36 14.50 1.22 -1.80
N SER A 37 13.60 1.84 -2.57
CA SER A 37 13.51 3.28 -2.72
C SER A 37 12.11 3.73 -3.10
N ASN A 38 11.72 4.91 -2.62
CA ASN A 38 10.49 5.59 -3.02
C ASN A 38 10.85 7.01 -3.49
N SER A 39 10.77 7.23 -4.78
CA SER A 39 11.19 8.47 -5.44
C SER A 39 9.97 9.27 -5.89
N VAL A 40 9.88 10.52 -5.43
CA VAL A 40 8.81 11.44 -5.80
C VAL A 40 8.99 11.92 -7.24
N VAL A 41 7.95 11.81 -8.07
CA VAL A 41 7.89 12.36 -9.43
C VAL A 41 7.18 13.70 -9.42
N LYS A 42 6.05 13.78 -8.73
CA LYS A 42 5.21 14.96 -8.61
C LYS A 42 4.51 14.94 -7.25
N TRP A 43 4.53 16.05 -6.55
CA TRP A 43 3.87 16.16 -5.25
C TRP A 43 3.48 17.61 -4.99
N ASP A 44 2.40 18.02 -5.61
CA ASP A 44 1.80 19.33 -5.45
C ASP A 44 0.35 19.20 -4.99
N LYS A 45 -0.34 20.33 -4.82
CA LYS A 45 -1.70 20.36 -4.30
C LYS A 45 -2.68 19.43 -5.05
N ASP A 46 -2.52 19.33 -6.37
CA ASP A 46 -3.50 18.67 -7.23
C ASP A 46 -2.98 17.36 -7.85
N ASN A 47 -1.68 17.11 -7.77
CA ASN A 47 -1.04 15.97 -8.42
C ASN A 47 -0.03 15.28 -7.52
N HIS A 48 -0.20 13.98 -7.35
CA HIS A 48 0.70 13.17 -6.55
C HIS A 48 1.10 11.94 -7.38
N GLU A 49 2.39 11.81 -7.62
CA GLU A 49 2.98 10.66 -8.33
C GLU A 49 4.32 10.30 -7.72
N ASP A 50 4.57 9.02 -7.53
CA ASP A 50 5.88 8.52 -7.13
C ASP A 50 6.19 7.15 -7.74
N ILE A 51 7.41 6.71 -7.54
CA ILE A 51 7.92 5.41 -7.98
C ILE A 51 8.37 4.64 -6.75
N LEU A 52 7.91 3.40 -6.64
CA LEU A 52 8.30 2.45 -5.61
C LEU A 52 9.18 1.36 -6.25
N GLU A 53 10.42 1.26 -5.81
CA GLU A 53 11.30 0.13 -6.09
C GLU A 53 11.32 -0.82 -4.89
N TYR A 54 10.96 -2.07 -5.12
CA TYR A 54 11.00 -3.12 -4.10
C TYR A 54 12.39 -3.70 -3.92
N LEU A 55 12.63 -4.43 -2.83
CA LEU A 55 13.92 -5.05 -2.51
C LEU A 55 14.39 -6.03 -3.58
N ASN A 56 13.47 -6.70 -4.27
CA ASN A 56 13.78 -7.61 -5.39
C ASN A 56 13.95 -6.91 -6.75
N GLY A 57 13.94 -5.58 -6.79
CA GLY A 57 14.15 -4.78 -8.00
C GLY A 57 12.89 -4.52 -8.84
N ILE A 58 11.71 -5.00 -8.44
CA ILE A 58 10.46 -4.64 -9.12
C ILE A 58 10.20 -3.14 -8.90
N VAL A 59 9.92 -2.45 -10.01
CA VAL A 59 9.62 -1.00 -10.03
C VAL A 59 8.16 -0.78 -10.40
N LEU A 60 7.42 -0.13 -9.54
CA LEU A 60 6.02 0.24 -9.75
C LEU A 60 5.82 1.75 -9.65
N HIS A 61 5.02 2.29 -10.56
CA HIS A 61 4.58 3.68 -10.57
C HIS A 61 3.26 3.78 -9.81
N ARG A 62 3.17 4.77 -8.92
CA ARG A 62 1.95 5.10 -8.18
C ARG A 62 1.44 6.46 -8.65
N ASN A 63 0.19 6.51 -9.09
CA ASN A 63 -0.50 7.71 -9.53
C ASN A 63 -1.77 7.87 -8.68
N PHE A 64 -1.83 8.96 -7.91
CA PHE A 64 -2.94 9.24 -7.01
C PHE A 64 -3.97 10.09 -7.75
N TYR A 65 -5.18 9.58 -7.89
CA TYR A 65 -6.26 10.25 -8.63
C TYR A 65 -7.38 10.76 -7.74
N LYS A 66 -7.38 10.40 -6.45
CA LYS A 66 -8.29 10.95 -5.46
C LYS A 66 -7.54 11.17 -4.16
N TRP A 67 -7.67 12.35 -3.62
CA TRP A 67 -7.02 12.81 -2.41
C TRP A 67 -8.05 13.43 -1.48
N ASP A 68 -8.31 12.79 -0.33
CA ASP A 68 -9.26 13.24 0.68
C ASP A 68 -8.47 13.51 1.97
N GLU A 69 -8.13 14.79 2.15
CA GLU A 69 -7.23 15.23 3.21
C GLU A 69 -7.73 14.82 4.60
N GLY A 70 -6.85 14.19 5.38
CA GLY A 70 -7.16 13.68 6.71
C GLY A 70 -7.92 12.35 6.73
N LYS A 71 -8.38 11.84 5.57
CA LYS A 71 -9.21 10.62 5.49
C LYS A 71 -8.60 9.51 4.65
N GLY A 72 -7.80 9.86 3.63
CA GLY A 72 -7.15 8.87 2.79
C GLY A 72 -7.01 9.27 1.33
N TYR A 73 -6.71 8.31 0.49
CA TYR A 73 -6.54 8.53 -0.95
C TYR A 73 -6.76 7.26 -1.77
N GLU A 74 -6.97 7.44 -3.07
CA GLU A 74 -7.05 6.35 -4.03
C GLU A 74 -5.96 6.53 -5.11
N LEU A 75 -5.31 5.43 -5.47
CA LEU A 75 -4.23 5.45 -6.45
C LEU A 75 -4.28 4.24 -7.38
N ASN A 76 -3.68 4.39 -8.54
CA ASN A 76 -3.32 3.31 -9.43
C ASN A 76 -1.85 2.95 -9.24
N ILE A 77 -1.55 1.65 -9.11
CA ILE A 77 -0.20 1.13 -8.98
C ILE A 77 0.08 0.05 -10.03
N GLY A 78 1.23 0.13 -10.67
CA GLY A 78 1.64 -0.85 -11.66
C GLY A 78 2.92 -0.46 -12.40
N ARG A 79 3.33 -1.27 -13.34
CA ARG A 79 4.47 -0.95 -14.22
C ARG A 79 4.17 0.31 -15.04
N LYS A 80 5.21 1.01 -15.53
CA LYS A 80 5.06 2.25 -16.32
C LYS A 80 4.06 2.07 -17.48
N LYS A 81 4.15 0.96 -18.19
CA LYS A 81 3.21 0.56 -19.24
C LYS A 81 2.39 -0.66 -18.80
N GLY A 82 1.13 -0.74 -19.26
CA GLY A 82 0.24 -1.85 -18.99
C GLY A 82 -0.83 -1.59 -17.93
N ARG A 83 -1.51 -2.65 -17.53
CA ARG A 83 -2.60 -2.59 -16.54
C ARG A 83 -2.09 -2.23 -15.16
N LYS A 84 -2.94 -1.58 -14.40
CA LYS A 84 -2.66 -1.15 -13.02
C LYS A 84 -3.70 -1.70 -12.06
N SER A 85 -3.27 -1.93 -10.83
CA SER A 85 -4.16 -2.24 -9.71
C SER A 85 -4.63 -0.94 -9.08
N LYS A 86 -5.91 -0.90 -8.69
CA LYS A 86 -6.44 0.18 -7.85
C LYS A 86 -6.12 -0.12 -6.40
N VAL A 87 -5.73 0.91 -5.66
CA VAL A 87 -5.49 0.83 -4.22
C VAL A 87 -6.20 1.97 -3.52
N ILE A 88 -6.87 1.66 -2.42
CA ILE A 88 -7.57 2.62 -1.56
C ILE A 88 -6.93 2.58 -0.18
N TRP A 89 -6.53 3.74 0.33
CA TRP A 89 -6.12 3.95 1.69
C TRP A 89 -7.18 4.75 2.42
N LYS A 90 -7.55 4.30 3.61
CA LYS A 90 -8.59 4.94 4.41
C LYS A 90 -8.22 4.97 5.89
N ILE A 91 -8.37 6.13 6.49
CA ILE A 91 -8.26 6.34 7.94
C ILE A 91 -9.67 6.49 8.50
N THR A 92 -9.97 5.79 9.57
CA THR A 92 -11.21 5.93 10.35
C THR A 92 -10.88 6.03 11.83
N GLY A 93 -11.85 6.45 12.63
CA GLY A 93 -11.66 6.72 14.06
C GLY A 93 -11.42 8.21 14.30
N ASP A 94 -10.95 8.56 15.49
CA ASP A 94 -10.67 9.93 15.90
C ASP A 94 -9.40 9.99 16.77
N GLU A 95 -9.50 9.81 18.09
CA GLU A 95 -8.34 9.76 18.99
C GLU A 95 -7.48 8.52 18.79
N LYS A 96 -8.11 7.41 18.40
CA LYS A 96 -7.46 6.18 17.94
C LYS A 96 -7.92 5.89 16.53
N SER A 97 -6.96 5.64 15.66
CA SER A 97 -7.21 5.44 14.24
C SER A 97 -7.22 3.96 13.86
N ASN A 98 -7.99 3.64 12.83
CA ASN A 98 -7.85 2.41 12.07
C ASN A 98 -7.38 2.77 10.66
N LEU A 99 -6.23 2.23 10.25
CA LEU A 99 -5.68 2.39 8.91
C LEU A 99 -6.02 1.15 8.08
N ASN A 100 -6.76 1.36 7.00
CA ASN A 100 -7.18 0.31 6.06
C ASN A 100 -6.53 0.49 4.70
N ILE A 101 -6.10 -0.61 4.09
CA ILE A 101 -5.64 -0.66 2.70
C ILE A 101 -6.46 -1.72 1.96
N THR A 102 -7.09 -1.31 0.86
CA THR A 102 -7.82 -2.21 -0.04
C THR A 102 -7.18 -2.19 -1.42
N VAL A 103 -6.82 -3.35 -1.94
CA VAL A 103 -6.22 -3.53 -3.27
C VAL A 103 -7.20 -4.28 -4.17
N TYR A 104 -7.40 -3.75 -5.38
CA TYR A 104 -8.11 -4.41 -6.48
C TYR A 104 -7.06 -4.86 -7.50
N PRO A 105 -6.55 -6.11 -7.38
CA PRO A 105 -5.44 -6.58 -8.19
C PRO A 105 -5.88 -6.84 -9.63
N HIS A 106 -5.14 -6.27 -10.61
CA HIS A 106 -5.41 -6.49 -12.03
C HIS A 106 -4.90 -7.85 -12.56
N VAL A 107 -4.07 -8.52 -11.77
CA VAL A 107 -3.41 -9.78 -12.16
C VAL A 107 -4.44 -10.88 -12.36
N PHE A 108 -4.36 -11.60 -13.50
CA PHE A 108 -5.30 -12.65 -13.90
C PHE A 108 -6.77 -12.24 -14.07
N SER A 109 -7.09 -10.94 -14.05
CA SER A 109 -8.47 -10.45 -14.18
C SER A 109 -9.12 -10.71 -15.54
N ASP A 110 -8.34 -11.10 -16.54
CA ASP A 110 -8.76 -11.50 -17.90
C ASP A 110 -9.09 -12.99 -18.04
N ARG A 111 -8.85 -13.79 -17.00
CA ARG A 111 -9.24 -15.18 -16.95
C ARG A 111 -10.77 -15.35 -16.84
N ASN A 112 -11.28 -16.53 -17.21
CA ASN A 112 -12.69 -16.82 -16.96
C ASN A 112 -13.02 -16.74 -15.44
N LYS A 113 -14.29 -16.47 -15.12
CA LYS A 113 -14.72 -16.17 -13.74
C LYS A 113 -14.33 -17.25 -12.72
N LEU A 114 -14.46 -18.52 -13.08
CA LEU A 114 -14.15 -19.64 -12.18
C LEU A 114 -12.64 -19.76 -11.93
N SER A 115 -11.84 -19.72 -13.00
CA SER A 115 -10.38 -19.75 -12.87
C SER A 115 -9.85 -18.54 -12.09
N TYR A 116 -10.39 -17.34 -12.35
CA TYR A 116 -10.02 -16.16 -11.60
C TYR A 116 -10.37 -16.29 -10.12
N PHE A 117 -11.58 -16.77 -9.80
CA PHE A 117 -12.01 -16.97 -8.42
C PHE A 117 -11.09 -17.93 -7.66
N LEU A 118 -10.72 -19.06 -8.26
CA LEU A 118 -9.81 -20.03 -7.66
C LEU A 118 -8.41 -19.46 -7.45
N ILE A 119 -7.83 -18.82 -8.48
CA ILE A 119 -6.51 -18.19 -8.40
C ILE A 119 -6.52 -17.08 -7.34
N HIS A 120 -7.57 -16.26 -7.32
CA HIS A 120 -7.70 -15.18 -6.34
C HIS A 120 -7.77 -15.75 -4.91
N THR A 121 -8.62 -16.75 -4.67
CA THR A 121 -8.87 -17.29 -3.34
C THR A 121 -7.65 -18.00 -2.76
N PHE A 122 -6.97 -18.82 -3.55
CA PHE A 122 -5.90 -19.69 -3.06
C PHE A 122 -4.49 -19.11 -3.24
N PHE A 123 -4.32 -18.12 -4.09
CA PHE A 123 -3.00 -17.56 -4.40
C PHE A 123 -2.89 -16.04 -4.17
N ILE A 124 -3.77 -15.23 -4.80
CA ILE A 124 -3.67 -13.78 -4.74
C ILE A 124 -4.03 -13.26 -3.34
N ASN A 125 -5.17 -13.65 -2.80
CA ASN A 125 -5.67 -13.16 -1.52
C ASN A 125 -4.71 -13.47 -0.35
N PRO A 126 -4.25 -14.72 -0.11
CA PRO A 126 -3.32 -14.98 0.99
C PRO A 126 -1.97 -14.26 0.80
N GLY A 127 -1.46 -14.18 -0.42
CA GLY A 127 -0.23 -13.46 -0.72
C GLY A 127 -0.35 -11.96 -0.46
N LEU A 128 -1.41 -11.31 -0.96
CA LEU A 128 -1.65 -9.90 -0.73
C LEU A 128 -1.96 -9.58 0.74
N LYS A 129 -2.72 -10.43 1.45
CA LYS A 129 -2.95 -10.24 2.89
C LYS A 129 -1.64 -10.25 3.68
N LYS A 130 -0.75 -11.19 3.41
CA LYS A 130 0.57 -11.24 4.03
C LYS A 130 1.36 -9.95 3.76
N TYR A 131 1.34 -9.48 2.50
CA TYR A 131 2.00 -8.24 2.09
C TYR A 131 1.40 -7.02 2.80
N LEU A 132 0.09 -6.82 2.73
CA LEU A 132 -0.60 -5.68 3.31
C LEU A 132 -0.45 -5.61 4.84
N ASN A 133 -0.51 -6.75 5.52
CA ASN A 133 -0.28 -6.81 6.95
C ASN A 133 1.14 -6.35 7.31
N SER A 134 2.16 -6.73 6.54
CA SER A 134 3.53 -6.27 6.76
C SER A 134 3.67 -4.76 6.50
N VAL A 135 3.02 -4.24 5.46
CA VAL A 135 3.00 -2.79 5.17
C VAL A 135 2.34 -2.02 6.31
N LEU A 136 1.17 -2.44 6.76
CA LEU A 136 0.44 -1.81 7.88
C LEU A 136 1.24 -1.85 9.19
N LYS A 137 1.87 -2.99 9.51
CA LYS A 137 2.79 -3.11 10.65
C LYS A 137 3.98 -2.17 10.52
N GLY A 138 4.45 -1.89 9.31
CA GLY A 138 5.51 -0.92 9.05
C GLY A 138 5.11 0.49 9.49
N TYR A 139 3.91 0.94 9.17
CA TYR A 139 3.39 2.23 9.63
C TYR A 139 3.25 2.29 11.15
N LYS A 140 2.68 1.25 11.76
CA LYS A 140 2.60 1.14 13.23
C LYS A 140 3.97 1.22 13.87
N TRP A 141 4.90 0.44 13.40
CA TRP A 141 6.28 0.40 13.90
C TRP A 141 6.96 1.78 13.80
N TYR A 142 6.81 2.47 12.66
CA TYR A 142 7.37 3.81 12.47
C TYR A 142 6.74 4.85 13.42
N LEU A 143 5.41 4.81 13.58
CA LEU A 143 4.71 5.70 14.53
C LEU A 143 5.18 5.50 15.97
N GLU A 144 5.38 4.26 16.39
CA GLU A 144 5.80 3.90 17.75
C GLU A 144 7.28 4.19 18.01
N ASN A 145 8.16 3.97 17.03
CA ASN A 145 9.62 4.03 17.24
C ASN A 145 10.28 5.29 16.68
N ARG A 146 9.59 6.03 15.78
CA ARG A 146 10.14 7.23 15.10
C ARG A 146 11.46 6.98 14.38
N ARG A 147 11.66 5.76 13.91
CA ARG A 147 12.83 5.32 13.12
C ARG A 147 12.33 4.59 11.87
N SER A 148 13.14 4.60 10.82
CA SER A 148 12.82 3.84 9.60
C SER A 148 12.69 2.35 9.88
N VAL A 149 11.66 1.74 9.33
CA VAL A 149 11.41 0.30 9.46
C VAL A 149 12.56 -0.47 8.81
N PRO A 150 13.18 -1.41 9.51
CA PRO A 150 14.19 -2.28 8.91
C PRO A 150 13.62 -3.09 7.73
N ARG A 151 14.48 -3.39 6.76
CA ARG A 151 14.11 -4.23 5.62
C ARG A 151 13.69 -5.62 6.10
N ASN A 152 12.59 -6.13 5.57
CA ASN A 152 12.01 -7.43 5.95
C ASN A 152 11.73 -7.58 7.45
N GLN A 153 11.44 -6.49 8.17
CA GLN A 153 11.21 -6.47 9.62
C GLN A 153 10.21 -7.53 10.10
N PHE A 154 9.18 -7.81 9.31
CA PHE A 154 8.11 -8.77 9.64
C PHE A 154 8.21 -10.06 8.83
N GLY A 155 9.41 -10.39 8.36
CA GLY A 155 9.70 -11.52 7.50
C GLY A 155 9.73 -11.17 6.02
N ARG A 156 10.38 -12.02 5.23
CA ARG A 156 10.47 -11.88 3.77
C ARG A 156 9.15 -12.16 3.10
N HIS A 157 8.92 -11.50 1.98
CA HIS A 157 7.75 -11.72 1.14
C HIS A 157 8.17 -12.29 -0.22
N LYS A 158 7.51 -13.39 -0.64
CA LYS A 158 7.84 -14.13 -1.86
C LYS A 158 7.82 -13.26 -3.13
N TRP A 159 6.99 -12.21 -3.17
CA TRP A 159 6.83 -11.37 -4.36
C TRP A 159 7.63 -10.07 -4.32
N PHE A 160 8.12 -9.62 -3.16
CA PHE A 160 8.62 -8.25 -2.99
C PHE A 160 9.94 -8.13 -2.21
N SER A 161 10.47 -9.24 -1.70
CA SER A 161 11.75 -9.24 -0.98
C SER A 161 12.92 -9.66 -1.85
#